data_9d1efc1260fea0d0f829dec41676540e
#
_entry.id   9d1efc1260fea0d0f829dec41676540e
#
_cell.length_a   1.000
_cell.length_b   1.000
_cell.length_c   1.000
_cell.angle_alpha   90.00
_cell.angle_beta   90.00
_cell.angle_gamma   90.00
#
_symmetry.space_group_name_H-M   'P 1'
#
loop_
_entity.id
_entity.type
_entity.pdbx_description
1 polymer ?
#
loop_
_entity_poly.entity_id
_entity_poly.type
_entity_poly.pdbx_seq_one_letter_code
_entity_poly.pdbx_strand_id
1 'polypeptide(L)'
;MPIDPAFILHETEHWRLNHHLASKLPGYLMLGAKAPIDSLADMPEAALAELGGLLAKTQRVIEAQLQPKWLYISRYGHMPGFPLHFHLIPVYDWVEQAFWQDPRYRVLQRFGTQEPAQTLTDGAELTLFVWREFGESPTPPAVQGDSVKQVIERLRTAFQARPRSPVGAVEL
;
A
#
# COMPACT_ATOMS: atom_id res chain seq x y z
N MET A 1 -11.89 16.26 1.08
CA MET A 1 -10.75 17.20 1.20
C MET A 1 -9.84 17.06 0.01
N PRO A 2 -9.33 18.12 -0.60
CA PRO A 2 -8.33 18.00 -1.64
C PRO A 2 -7.04 17.39 -1.06
N ILE A 3 -6.46 16.44 -1.79
CA ILE A 3 -5.15 15.87 -1.44
C ILE A 3 -4.05 16.83 -1.91
N ASP A 4 -3.08 17.10 -1.04
CA ASP A 4 -1.92 17.91 -1.41
C ASP A 4 -1.19 17.24 -2.60
N PRO A 5 -0.97 17.97 -3.72
CA PRO A 5 -0.26 17.45 -4.90
C PRO A 5 1.10 16.83 -4.60
N ALA A 6 1.76 17.25 -3.52
CA ALA A 6 3.03 16.66 -3.09
C ALA A 6 2.94 15.15 -2.81
N PHE A 7 1.75 14.67 -2.40
CA PHE A 7 1.52 13.25 -2.12
C PHE A 7 1.03 12.44 -3.33
N ILE A 8 0.60 13.10 -4.42
CA ILE A 8 0.04 12.43 -5.60
C ILE A 8 1.18 11.86 -6.47
N LEU A 9 1.09 10.58 -6.82
CA LEU A 9 2.04 9.89 -7.67
C LEU A 9 1.54 9.76 -9.12
N HIS A 10 0.26 9.42 -9.28
CA HIS A 10 -0.35 9.15 -10.57
C HIS A 10 -1.86 9.38 -10.52
N GLU A 11 -2.43 9.82 -11.64
CA GLU A 11 -3.88 9.94 -11.81
C GLU A 11 -4.31 9.43 -13.18
N THR A 12 -5.51 8.86 -13.21
CA THR A 12 -6.27 8.61 -14.44
C THR A 12 -7.54 9.45 -14.43
N GLU A 13 -8.45 9.20 -15.33
CA GLU A 13 -9.76 9.83 -15.30
C GLU A 13 -10.53 9.47 -14.02
N HIS A 14 -10.46 8.20 -13.60
CA HIS A 14 -11.29 7.66 -12.52
C HIS A 14 -10.55 7.46 -11.20
N TRP A 15 -9.23 7.28 -11.22
CA TRP A 15 -8.44 6.89 -10.06
C TRP A 15 -7.32 7.87 -9.76
N ARG A 16 -6.97 7.92 -8.46
CA ARG A 16 -5.82 8.66 -7.96
C ARG A 16 -4.96 7.75 -7.10
N LEU A 17 -3.67 7.69 -7.40
CA LEU A 17 -2.66 7.03 -6.59
C LEU A 17 -1.88 8.08 -5.82
N ASN A 18 -1.91 8.01 -4.50
CA ASN A 18 -1.16 8.91 -3.62
C ASN A 18 -0.51 8.15 -2.47
N HIS A 19 0.52 8.74 -1.87
CA HIS A 19 1.03 8.25 -0.59
C HIS A 19 -0.02 8.46 0.50
N HIS A 20 -0.12 7.53 1.46
CA HIS A 20 -1.03 7.66 2.61
C HIS A 20 -0.66 8.90 3.42
N LEU A 21 -1.62 9.82 3.62
CA LEU A 21 -1.33 11.18 4.13
C LEU A 21 -0.79 11.21 5.55
N ALA A 22 -1.26 10.32 6.42
CA ALA A 22 -0.85 10.26 7.82
C ALA A 22 0.34 9.33 8.04
N SER A 23 0.57 8.34 7.15
CA SER A 23 1.59 7.32 7.39
C SER A 23 3.01 7.84 7.24
N LYS A 24 3.85 7.47 8.19
CA LYS A 24 5.30 7.69 8.14
C LYS A 24 6.06 6.54 7.47
N LEU A 25 5.36 5.45 7.10
CA LEU A 25 5.97 4.33 6.37
C LEU A 25 6.19 4.71 4.91
N PRO A 26 7.45 4.76 4.42
CA PRO A 26 7.72 5.07 3.02
C PRO A 26 7.09 4.03 2.08
N GLY A 27 6.41 4.50 1.03
CA GLY A 27 5.80 3.63 0.03
C GLY A 27 4.42 3.07 0.41
N TYR A 28 3.84 3.46 1.54
CA TYR A 28 2.45 3.14 1.84
C TYR A 28 1.53 3.99 0.95
N LEU A 29 0.95 3.36 -0.06
CA LEU A 29 0.14 4.04 -1.06
C LEU A 29 -1.35 3.76 -0.88
N MET A 30 -2.14 4.68 -1.44
CA MET A 30 -3.58 4.55 -1.55
C MET A 30 -3.99 4.76 -3.01
N LEU A 31 -4.76 3.83 -3.56
CA LEU A 31 -5.43 3.96 -4.85
C LEU A 31 -6.90 4.25 -4.58
N GLY A 32 -7.33 5.48 -4.74
CA GLY A 32 -8.69 5.95 -4.44
C GLY A 32 -9.46 6.35 -5.68
N ALA A 33 -10.79 6.12 -5.66
CA ALA A 33 -11.69 6.67 -6.65
C ALA A 33 -11.73 8.20 -6.56
N LYS A 34 -11.77 8.88 -7.70
CA LYS A 34 -11.91 10.36 -7.76
C LYS A 34 -13.36 10.80 -7.56
N ALA A 35 -14.31 9.96 -7.97
CA ALA A 35 -15.73 10.18 -7.72
C ALA A 35 -16.10 9.83 -6.26
N PRO A 36 -17.13 10.47 -5.68
CA PRO A 36 -17.58 10.22 -4.31
C PRO A 36 -18.41 8.93 -4.23
N ILE A 37 -17.86 7.82 -4.72
CA ILE A 37 -18.47 6.48 -4.74
C ILE A 37 -17.68 5.63 -3.74
N ASP A 38 -18.37 4.91 -2.88
CA ASP A 38 -17.77 4.08 -1.83
C ASP A 38 -17.94 2.56 -2.06
N SER A 39 -18.67 2.17 -3.10
CA SER A 39 -18.93 0.79 -3.49
C SER A 39 -18.37 0.46 -4.87
N LEU A 40 -17.74 -0.72 -5.01
CA LEU A 40 -17.33 -1.26 -6.31
C LEU A 40 -18.53 -1.48 -7.25
N ALA A 41 -19.68 -1.86 -6.68
CA ALA A 41 -20.89 -2.14 -7.47
C ALA A 41 -21.45 -0.89 -8.17
N ASP A 42 -21.15 0.29 -7.66
CA ASP A 42 -21.64 1.57 -8.16
C ASP A 42 -20.62 2.29 -9.06
N MET A 43 -19.42 1.71 -9.22
CA MET A 43 -18.38 2.29 -10.07
C MET A 43 -18.74 2.16 -11.56
N PRO A 44 -18.43 3.18 -12.38
CA PRO A 44 -18.53 3.09 -13.83
C PRO A 44 -17.71 1.92 -14.40
N GLU A 45 -18.23 1.27 -15.44
CA GLU A 45 -17.56 0.13 -16.09
C GLU A 45 -16.14 0.48 -16.57
N ALA A 46 -15.94 1.69 -17.10
CA ALA A 46 -14.62 2.19 -17.47
C ALA A 46 -13.65 2.25 -16.29
N ALA A 47 -14.10 2.69 -15.13
CA ALA A 47 -13.29 2.73 -13.91
C ALA A 47 -12.93 1.31 -13.43
N LEU A 48 -13.88 0.37 -13.50
CA LEU A 48 -13.64 -1.03 -13.16
C LEU A 48 -12.63 -1.69 -14.11
N ALA A 49 -12.70 -1.38 -15.40
CA ALA A 49 -11.75 -1.88 -16.40
C ALA A 49 -10.31 -1.40 -16.15
N GLU A 50 -10.11 -0.19 -15.63
CA GLU A 50 -8.79 0.34 -15.28
C GLU A 50 -8.19 -0.31 -14.01
N LEU A 51 -9.02 -0.70 -13.06
CA LEU A 51 -8.61 -1.03 -11.69
C LEU A 51 -7.56 -2.13 -11.62
N GLY A 52 -7.79 -3.26 -12.27
CA GLY A 52 -6.85 -4.39 -12.24
C GLY A 52 -5.48 -4.05 -12.82
N GLY A 53 -5.47 -3.31 -13.93
CA GLY A 53 -4.26 -2.82 -14.57
C GLY A 53 -3.47 -1.85 -13.68
N LEU A 54 -4.17 -0.95 -13.00
CA LEU A 54 -3.55 0.02 -12.08
C LEU A 54 -2.96 -0.66 -10.84
N LEU A 55 -3.69 -1.59 -10.23
CA LEU A 55 -3.18 -2.35 -9.09
C LEU A 55 -1.93 -3.13 -9.47
N ALA A 56 -1.96 -3.86 -10.58
CA ALA A 56 -0.81 -4.62 -11.07
C ALA A 56 0.39 -3.72 -11.44
N LYS A 57 0.14 -2.56 -12.08
CA LYS A 57 1.20 -1.59 -12.38
C LYS A 57 1.80 -1.05 -11.09
N THR A 58 0.97 -0.68 -10.13
CA THR A 58 1.43 -0.13 -8.84
C THR A 58 2.26 -1.14 -8.08
N GLN A 59 1.83 -2.39 -8.00
CA GLN A 59 2.59 -3.46 -7.37
C GLN A 59 3.98 -3.61 -8.02
N ARG A 60 4.05 -3.75 -9.35
CA ARG A 60 5.33 -3.87 -10.06
C ARG A 60 6.26 -2.70 -9.78
N VAL A 61 5.74 -1.48 -9.74
CA VAL A 61 6.56 -0.29 -9.46
C VAL A 61 7.08 -0.30 -8.03
N ILE A 62 6.23 -0.63 -7.04
CA ILE A 62 6.65 -0.73 -5.64
C ILE A 62 7.73 -1.81 -5.49
N GLU A 63 7.49 -3.01 -6.00
CA GLU A 63 8.43 -4.13 -5.89
C GLU A 63 9.77 -3.82 -6.56
N ALA A 64 9.75 -3.22 -7.77
CA ALA A 64 10.98 -2.89 -8.49
C ALA A 64 11.79 -1.74 -7.83
N GLN A 65 11.12 -0.76 -7.21
CA GLN A 65 11.77 0.43 -6.69
C GLN A 65 12.11 0.33 -5.20
N LEU A 66 11.29 -0.36 -4.42
CA LEU A 66 11.40 -0.38 -2.96
C LEU A 66 11.77 -1.75 -2.39
N GLN A 67 11.58 -2.81 -3.16
CA GLN A 67 11.93 -4.20 -2.79
C GLN A 67 11.41 -4.60 -1.40
N PRO A 68 10.12 -4.40 -1.10
CA PRO A 68 9.57 -4.82 0.18
C PRO A 68 9.61 -6.35 0.27
N LYS A 69 9.70 -6.90 1.48
CA LYS A 69 9.57 -8.34 1.72
C LYS A 69 8.17 -8.84 1.36
N TRP A 70 7.15 -8.06 1.73
CA TRP A 70 5.74 -8.32 1.40
C TRP A 70 5.07 -7.05 0.90
N LEU A 71 4.08 -7.20 0.01
CA LEU A 71 3.17 -6.12 -0.37
C LEU A 71 1.74 -6.61 -0.21
N TYR A 72 1.01 -5.98 0.70
CA TYR A 72 -0.41 -6.25 0.91
C TYR A 72 -1.26 -5.24 0.15
N ILE A 73 -2.25 -5.74 -0.58
CA ILE A 73 -3.26 -4.92 -1.24
C ILE A 73 -4.59 -5.26 -0.58
N SER A 74 -5.20 -4.27 0.06
CA SER A 74 -6.41 -4.49 0.84
C SER A 74 -7.36 -3.31 0.75
N ARG A 75 -8.63 -3.57 1.02
CA ARG A 75 -9.66 -2.55 1.14
C ARG A 75 -10.17 -2.54 2.58
N TYR A 76 -10.02 -1.40 3.22
CA TYR A 76 -10.54 -1.14 4.56
C TYR A 76 -11.49 0.05 4.55
N GLY A 77 -12.25 0.14 5.65
CA GLY A 77 -13.05 1.31 5.97
C GLY A 77 -14.35 1.39 5.17
N HIS A 78 -15.34 1.95 5.84
CA HIS A 78 -16.64 2.30 5.31
C HIS A 78 -17.09 3.60 5.98
N MET A 79 -16.13 4.53 6.21
CA MET A 79 -16.51 5.82 6.80
C MET A 79 -17.27 6.66 5.78
N PRO A 80 -18.47 7.15 6.13
CA PRO A 80 -19.25 8.01 5.24
C PRO A 80 -18.41 9.20 4.77
N GLY A 81 -18.49 9.49 3.46
CA GLY A 81 -17.77 10.62 2.85
C GLY A 81 -16.36 10.32 2.36
N PHE A 82 -15.86 9.10 2.56
CA PHE A 82 -14.61 8.67 1.94
C PHE A 82 -14.90 7.83 0.69
N PRO A 83 -14.34 8.20 -0.48
CA PRO A 83 -14.47 7.40 -1.69
C PRO A 83 -13.86 6.01 -1.51
N LEU A 84 -14.31 5.08 -2.35
CA LEU A 84 -13.70 3.77 -2.49
C LEU A 84 -12.20 3.88 -2.66
N HIS A 85 -11.43 3.15 -1.85
CA HIS A 85 -9.97 3.14 -1.96
C HIS A 85 -9.38 1.80 -1.57
N PHE A 86 -8.19 1.54 -2.10
CA PHE A 86 -7.34 0.40 -1.80
C PHE A 86 -6.07 0.88 -1.14
N HIS A 87 -5.63 0.14 -0.14
CA HIS A 87 -4.35 0.32 0.52
C HIS A 87 -3.32 -0.60 -0.13
N LEU A 88 -2.13 -0.07 -0.45
CA LEU A 88 -0.99 -0.84 -0.91
C LEU A 88 0.12 -0.64 0.12
N ILE A 89 0.33 -1.65 0.94
CA ILE A 89 1.11 -1.59 2.18
C ILE A 89 2.38 -2.41 2.01
N PRO A 90 3.55 -1.76 1.80
CA PRO A 90 4.82 -2.46 1.79
C PRO A 90 5.24 -2.84 3.21
N VAL A 91 5.68 -4.07 3.39
CA VAL A 91 6.28 -4.53 4.63
C VAL A 91 7.73 -4.88 4.34
N TYR A 92 8.64 -4.11 4.91
CA TYR A 92 10.08 -4.33 4.84
C TYR A 92 10.53 -5.26 5.96
N ASP A 93 11.72 -5.86 5.86
CA ASP A 93 12.27 -6.74 6.90
C ASP A 93 12.29 -6.07 8.29
N TRP A 94 12.68 -4.80 8.35
CA TRP A 94 12.73 -4.04 9.59
C TRP A 94 11.34 -3.74 10.18
N VAL A 95 10.30 -3.62 9.34
CA VAL A 95 8.89 -3.46 9.77
C VAL A 95 8.40 -4.76 10.40
N GLU A 96 8.66 -5.88 9.74
CA GLU A 96 8.28 -7.19 10.25
C GLU A 96 9.01 -7.52 11.55
N GLN A 97 10.30 -7.19 11.66
CA GLN A 97 11.06 -7.33 12.91
C GLN A 97 10.44 -6.50 14.05
N ALA A 98 10.06 -5.25 13.78
CA ALA A 98 9.39 -4.39 14.76
C ALA A 98 8.04 -4.97 15.20
N PHE A 99 7.26 -5.52 14.26
CA PHE A 99 6.01 -6.21 14.56
C PHE A 99 6.23 -7.42 15.48
N TRP A 100 7.21 -8.28 15.20
CA TRP A 100 7.49 -9.45 16.02
C TRP A 100 8.00 -9.11 17.43
N GLN A 101 8.57 -7.94 17.61
CA GLN A 101 9.02 -7.43 18.90
C GLN A 101 7.87 -6.83 19.74
N ASP A 102 6.75 -6.48 19.12
CA ASP A 102 5.62 -5.84 19.80
C ASP A 102 4.59 -6.87 20.30
N PRO A 103 4.50 -7.09 21.61
CA PRO A 103 3.60 -8.10 22.17
C PRO A 103 2.12 -7.78 21.99
N ARG A 104 1.76 -6.52 21.70
CA ARG A 104 0.36 -6.09 21.53
C ARG A 104 -0.31 -6.77 20.34
N TYR A 105 0.44 -7.04 19.28
CA TYR A 105 -0.07 -7.63 18.04
C TYR A 105 -0.05 -9.15 18.02
N ARG A 106 0.60 -9.78 19.00
CA ARG A 106 0.65 -11.25 19.13
C ARG A 106 -0.57 -11.85 19.84
N VAL A 107 -1.50 -11.03 20.29
CA VAL A 107 -2.65 -11.50 21.06
C VAL A 107 -3.56 -12.40 20.23
N LEU A 108 -3.69 -12.12 18.92
CA LEU A 108 -4.51 -12.92 18.01
C LEU A 108 -3.98 -14.34 17.83
N GLN A 109 -2.67 -14.55 17.90
CA GLN A 109 -2.06 -15.87 17.81
C GLN A 109 -2.37 -16.76 19.03
N ARG A 110 -2.77 -16.18 20.18
CA ARG A 110 -3.08 -16.92 21.41
C ARG A 110 -4.46 -17.57 21.41
N PHE A 111 -5.31 -17.28 20.43
CA PHE A 111 -6.61 -17.93 20.29
C PHE A 111 -6.56 -19.28 19.57
N GLY A 112 -5.46 -19.61 18.93
CA GLY A 112 -5.18 -20.94 18.40
C GLY A 112 -4.51 -21.82 19.47
N THR A 113 -4.97 -23.03 19.65
CA THR A 113 -4.72 -23.96 20.76
C THR A 113 -3.33 -24.59 20.83
N GLN A 114 -2.32 -24.11 20.14
CA GLN A 114 -0.94 -24.63 20.20
C GLN A 114 0.07 -23.48 20.19
N GLU A 115 1.27 -23.74 20.74
CA GLU A 115 2.42 -22.82 20.72
C GLU A 115 2.52 -22.15 19.35
N PRO A 116 2.33 -20.84 19.24
CA PRO A 116 2.35 -20.17 17.95
C PRO A 116 3.74 -20.37 17.34
N ALA A 117 3.77 -20.91 16.14
CA ALA A 117 4.96 -20.82 15.31
C ALA A 117 5.30 -19.33 15.23
N GLN A 118 6.41 -18.92 15.85
CA GLN A 118 6.75 -17.52 16.17
C GLN A 118 6.86 -16.58 14.96
N THR A 119 6.57 -17.06 13.75
CA THR A 119 6.87 -16.39 12.49
C THR A 119 5.77 -16.49 11.42
N LEU A 120 4.61 -17.06 11.74
CA LEU A 120 3.50 -17.18 10.79
C LEU A 120 2.40 -16.19 11.12
N THR A 121 2.05 -15.35 10.16
CA THR A 121 0.89 -14.47 10.15
C THR A 121 0.23 -14.51 8.79
N ASP A 122 -1.08 -14.35 8.71
CA ASP A 122 -1.81 -14.20 7.44
C ASP A 122 -1.67 -12.80 6.82
N GLY A 123 -0.98 -11.90 7.51
CA GLY A 123 -0.73 -10.53 7.09
C GLY A 123 -1.72 -9.50 7.63
N ALA A 124 -2.88 -9.88 8.13
CA ALA A 124 -3.86 -8.93 8.68
C ALA A 124 -3.30 -8.16 9.87
N GLU A 125 -2.60 -8.84 10.76
CA GLU A 125 -1.94 -8.24 11.93
C GLU A 125 -0.81 -7.30 11.53
N LEU A 126 -0.02 -7.64 10.50
CA LEU A 126 1.03 -6.77 9.96
C LEU A 126 0.43 -5.48 9.38
N THR A 127 -0.67 -5.57 8.63
CA THR A 127 -1.31 -4.38 8.10
C THR A 127 -1.92 -3.50 9.19
N LEU A 128 -2.48 -4.11 10.24
CA LEU A 128 -2.98 -3.39 11.42
C LEU A 128 -1.84 -2.70 12.18
N PHE A 129 -0.71 -3.40 12.36
CA PHE A 129 0.50 -2.83 12.97
C PHE A 129 0.99 -1.60 12.19
N VAL A 130 1.11 -1.72 10.85
CA VAL A 130 1.54 -0.60 10.02
C VAL A 130 0.59 0.58 10.15
N TRP A 131 -0.71 0.35 10.11
CA TRP A 131 -1.68 1.44 10.23
C TRP A 131 -1.54 2.16 11.57
N ARG A 132 -1.54 1.42 12.68
CA ARG A 132 -1.47 2.02 14.01
C ARG A 132 -0.13 2.67 14.29
N GLU A 133 0.96 1.95 14.07
CA GLU A 133 2.27 2.44 14.51
C GLU A 133 2.87 3.50 13.57
N PHE A 134 2.60 3.42 12.27
CA PHE A 134 3.11 4.40 11.31
C PHE A 134 2.10 5.48 10.90
N GLY A 135 0.81 5.29 11.17
CA GLY A 135 -0.25 6.22 10.78
C GLY A 135 -0.86 7.00 11.93
N GLU A 136 -1.07 6.35 13.08
CA GLU A 136 -1.80 6.92 14.21
C GLU A 136 -0.92 7.23 15.42
N SER A 137 0.22 6.53 15.57
CA SER A 137 1.10 6.71 16.72
C SER A 137 1.73 8.11 16.75
N PRO A 138 1.70 8.81 17.89
CA PRO A 138 2.41 10.07 18.06
C PRO A 138 3.94 9.87 18.05
N THR A 139 4.40 8.63 18.27
CA THR A 139 5.81 8.24 18.28
C THR A 139 6.03 7.04 17.36
N PRO A 140 5.95 7.25 16.03
CA PRO A 140 6.10 6.16 15.07
C PRO A 140 7.50 5.53 15.17
N PRO A 141 7.63 4.25 14.82
CA PRO A 141 8.93 3.59 14.73
C PRO A 141 9.88 4.34 13.80
N ALA A 142 11.17 4.29 14.09
CA ALA A 142 12.17 4.91 13.25
C ALA A 142 12.18 4.27 11.85
N VAL A 143 12.09 5.10 10.82
CA VAL A 143 12.16 4.68 9.42
C VAL A 143 13.59 4.32 9.06
N GLN A 144 13.79 3.17 8.41
CA GLN A 144 15.07 2.79 7.83
C GLN A 144 15.07 3.07 6.32
N GLY A 145 16.19 3.59 5.82
CA GLY A 145 16.36 3.92 4.41
C GLY A 145 15.79 5.28 4.02
N ASP A 146 15.21 5.37 2.82
CA ASP A 146 14.74 6.63 2.26
C ASP A 146 13.53 7.19 3.00
N SER A 147 13.47 8.52 3.08
CA SER A 147 12.32 9.23 3.61
C SER A 147 11.08 9.08 2.71
N VAL A 148 9.89 9.33 3.28
CA VAL A 148 8.62 9.38 2.53
C VAL A 148 8.73 10.27 1.30
N LYS A 149 9.33 11.46 1.42
CA LYS A 149 9.50 12.40 0.31
C LYS A 149 10.34 11.81 -0.83
N GLN A 150 11.49 11.22 -0.49
CA GLN A 150 12.38 10.60 -1.49
C GLN A 150 11.69 9.43 -2.20
N VAL A 151 10.94 8.62 -1.46
CA VAL A 151 10.19 7.50 -2.02
C VAL A 151 9.07 7.99 -2.95
N ILE A 152 8.33 9.03 -2.58
CA ILE A 152 7.30 9.63 -3.46
C ILE A 152 7.94 10.09 -4.79
N GLU A 153 9.05 10.80 -4.74
CA GLU A 153 9.76 11.30 -5.94
C GLU A 153 10.24 10.15 -6.83
N ARG A 154 10.83 9.10 -6.23
CA ARG A 154 11.28 7.90 -6.94
C ARG A 154 10.13 7.18 -7.64
N LEU A 155 9.05 6.90 -6.90
CA LEU A 155 7.88 6.21 -7.44
C LEU A 155 7.19 7.03 -8.53
N ARG A 156 7.04 8.34 -8.33
CA ARG A 156 6.45 9.24 -9.36
C ARG A 156 7.24 9.19 -10.67
N THR A 157 8.56 9.23 -10.60
CA THR A 157 9.43 9.09 -11.78
C THR A 157 9.23 7.72 -12.45
N ALA A 158 9.17 6.64 -11.69
CA ALA A 158 8.97 5.30 -12.21
C ALA A 158 7.60 5.12 -12.88
N PHE A 159 6.54 5.78 -12.37
CA PHE A 159 5.21 5.77 -12.99
C PHE A 159 5.17 6.50 -14.34
N GLN A 160 6.00 7.52 -14.53
CA GLN A 160 6.11 8.30 -15.78
C GLN A 160 6.99 7.61 -16.83
N ALA A 161 7.89 6.73 -16.42
CA ALA A 161 8.73 5.97 -17.33
C ALA A 161 7.87 5.07 -18.22
N ARG A 162 8.09 5.14 -19.55
CA ARG A 162 7.46 4.20 -20.49
C ARG A 162 7.89 2.77 -20.14
N PRO A 163 6.97 1.79 -20.18
CA PRO A 163 7.38 0.40 -20.04
C PRO A 163 8.43 0.10 -21.10
N ARG A 164 9.58 -0.45 -20.69
CA ARG A 164 10.53 -1.01 -21.66
C ARG A 164 9.78 -2.12 -22.38
N SER A 165 9.72 -2.03 -23.70
CA SER A 165 9.22 -3.13 -24.53
C SER A 165 9.97 -4.40 -24.14
N PRO A 166 9.30 -5.54 -23.96
CA PRO A 166 9.98 -6.79 -23.73
C PRO A 166 10.94 -7.03 -24.92
N VAL A 167 12.23 -7.10 -24.61
CA VAL A 167 13.26 -7.47 -25.59
C VAL A 167 13.02 -8.94 -25.94
N GLY A 168 12.60 -9.18 -27.20
CA GLY A 168 12.68 -10.47 -27.85
C GLY A 168 11.76 -11.56 -27.29
N ALA A 169 10.56 -11.68 -27.87
CA ALA A 169 9.97 -13.00 -28.00
C ALA A 169 10.95 -13.83 -28.86
N VAL A 170 11.62 -14.80 -28.24
CA VAL A 170 12.33 -15.84 -28.99
C VAL A 170 11.23 -16.63 -29.69
N GLU A 171 11.16 -16.49 -31.00
CA GLU A 171 10.39 -17.40 -31.83
C GLU A 171 10.96 -18.81 -31.65
N LEU A 172 10.12 -19.73 -31.20
CA LEU A 172 10.33 -21.16 -31.26
C LEU A 172 9.66 -21.74 -32.49
#